data_b441bc524fa06e7584ad3941459d5e32
#
_entry.id   b441bc524fa06e7584ad3941459d5e32
#
_cell.length_a   1.000
_cell.length_b   1.000
_cell.length_c   1.000
_cell.angle_alpha   90.00
_cell.angle_beta   90.00
_cell.angle_gamma   90.00
#
_symmetry.space_group_name_H-M   'P 1'
#
loop_
_entity.id
_entity.type
_entity.pdbx_description
1 polymer ?
#
loop_
_entity_poly.entity_id
_entity_poly.type
_entity_poly.pdbx_seq_one_letter_code
_entity_poly.pdbx_strand_id
1 'polypeptide(L)'
;VLKQDKGELTHKVKVSYKPQYLEASDVLVVDVLKTAFNKYSNQIIYPLNLEPLSLNKLNELSGGELQRVAIAHCLQQDAALYLLDEPSAYLDSEQRLVLSKIIRDFVELKGASALIVDHDLLFVDYISDKLIVFEGKPAIEGNIIGPFEMEEGMNKFLKELQITLRRDAETNRPRVNKLDSRLDREQKEKGKYYYVWEFN
;
A
#
# COMPACT_ATOMS: atom_id res chain seq x y z
N VAL A 1 4.94 -2.12 -16.49
CA VAL A 1 5.14 -3.38 -17.26
C VAL A 1 6.37 -4.04 -16.70
N LEU A 2 6.20 -5.02 -15.80
CA LEU A 2 7.28 -5.93 -15.44
C LEU A 2 7.66 -6.69 -16.72
N LYS A 3 8.68 -6.23 -17.43
CA LYS A 3 9.35 -7.05 -18.43
C LYS A 3 9.89 -8.27 -17.67
N GLN A 4 9.34 -9.42 -17.99
CA GLN A 4 9.88 -10.69 -17.56
C GLN A 4 11.26 -10.86 -18.21
N ASP A 5 12.31 -10.42 -17.55
CA ASP A 5 13.65 -10.86 -17.81
C ASP A 5 13.86 -12.16 -17.03
N LYS A 6 13.58 -13.27 -17.72
CA LYS A 6 14.06 -14.64 -17.47
C LYS A 6 14.02 -15.15 -16.00
N GLY A 7 12.89 -15.00 -15.33
CA GLY A 7 12.57 -15.81 -14.18
C GLY A 7 11.64 -16.95 -14.60
N GLU A 8 11.99 -18.20 -14.37
CA GLU A 8 11.08 -19.32 -14.53
C GLU A 8 10.05 -19.27 -13.40
N LEU A 9 8.80 -18.89 -13.73
CA LEU A 9 7.67 -19.09 -12.84
C LEU A 9 7.33 -20.58 -12.83
N THR A 10 7.58 -21.25 -11.73
CA THR A 10 7.23 -22.66 -11.54
C THR A 10 5.72 -22.91 -11.53
N HIS A 11 4.92 -21.85 -11.33
CA HIS A 11 3.45 -21.91 -11.32
C HIS A 11 2.85 -20.69 -12.00
N LYS A 12 1.74 -20.86 -12.75
CA LYS A 12 0.95 -19.74 -13.30
C LYS A 12 0.12 -19.13 -12.18
N VAL A 13 0.52 -17.95 -11.69
CA VAL A 13 -0.22 -17.16 -10.72
C VAL A 13 -1.10 -16.17 -11.48
N LYS A 14 -2.40 -16.14 -11.15
CA LYS A 14 -3.29 -15.07 -11.63
C LYS A 14 -2.96 -13.78 -10.89
N VAL A 15 -2.57 -12.77 -11.63
CA VAL A 15 -2.16 -11.47 -11.09
C VAL A 15 -3.13 -10.39 -11.54
N SER A 16 -3.54 -9.54 -10.61
CA SER A 16 -4.18 -8.26 -10.90
C SER A 16 -3.24 -7.12 -10.59
N TYR A 17 -3.15 -6.14 -11.47
CA TYR A 17 -2.22 -5.03 -11.35
C TYR A 17 -2.92 -3.68 -11.39
N LYS A 18 -2.66 -2.84 -10.40
CA LYS A 18 -2.99 -1.43 -10.37
C LYS A 18 -1.74 -0.62 -10.67
N PRO A 19 -1.62 0.01 -11.86
CA PRO A 19 -0.49 0.86 -12.20
C PRO A 19 -0.52 2.17 -11.39
N GLN A 20 0.61 2.87 -11.34
CA GLN A 20 0.73 4.17 -10.68
C GLN A 20 -0.29 5.19 -11.23
N TYR A 21 -0.48 5.20 -12.55
CA TYR A 21 -1.44 6.07 -13.21
C TYR A 21 -2.51 5.27 -13.97
N LEU A 22 -3.78 5.67 -13.81
CA LEU A 22 -4.88 5.18 -14.63
C LEU A 22 -5.20 6.23 -15.69
N GLU A 23 -5.35 5.77 -16.94
CA GLU A 23 -5.73 6.66 -18.03
C GLU A 23 -7.18 7.14 -17.86
N ALA A 24 -7.37 8.45 -17.89
CA ALA A 24 -8.68 9.06 -17.92
C ALA A 24 -9.33 8.81 -19.30
N SER A 25 -10.59 8.40 -19.30
CA SER A 25 -11.34 8.08 -20.52
C SER A 25 -12.81 8.46 -20.38
N ASP A 26 -13.55 8.40 -21.50
CA ASP A 26 -15.01 8.68 -21.54
C ASP A 26 -15.89 7.53 -21.01
N VAL A 27 -15.28 6.48 -20.44
CA VAL A 27 -15.99 5.32 -19.88
C VAL A 27 -16.59 5.66 -18.52
N LEU A 28 -17.79 5.18 -18.24
CA LEU A 28 -18.45 5.37 -16.95
C LEU A 28 -17.85 4.49 -15.86
N VAL A 29 -17.81 5.00 -14.64
CA VAL A 29 -17.33 4.26 -13.45
C VAL A 29 -18.07 2.94 -13.27
N VAL A 30 -19.39 2.92 -13.43
CA VAL A 30 -20.21 1.71 -13.29
C VAL A 30 -19.83 0.63 -14.29
N ASP A 31 -19.45 1.00 -15.51
CA ASP A 31 -19.04 0.04 -16.55
C ASP A 31 -17.67 -0.57 -16.22
N VAL A 32 -16.73 0.25 -15.74
CA VAL A 32 -15.41 -0.19 -15.32
C VAL A 32 -15.47 -1.09 -14.07
N LEU A 33 -16.38 -0.79 -13.15
CA LEU A 33 -16.53 -1.47 -11.86
C LEU A 33 -17.72 -2.44 -11.81
N LYS A 34 -18.19 -2.92 -12.95
CA LYS A 34 -19.38 -3.79 -13.04
C LYS A 34 -19.36 -4.99 -12.10
N THR A 35 -18.21 -5.65 -11.96
CA THR A 35 -18.07 -6.79 -11.02
C THR A 35 -18.14 -6.34 -9.58
N ALA A 36 -17.51 -5.22 -9.23
CA ALA A 36 -17.53 -4.68 -7.88
C ALA A 36 -18.94 -4.25 -7.47
N PHE A 37 -19.68 -3.56 -8.33
CA PHE A 37 -21.09 -3.20 -8.08
C PHE A 37 -21.99 -4.42 -7.88
N ASN A 38 -21.78 -5.49 -8.64
CA ASN A 38 -22.63 -6.67 -8.58
C ASN A 38 -22.30 -7.62 -7.42
N LYS A 39 -21.01 -7.74 -7.03
CA LYS A 39 -20.55 -8.78 -6.11
C LYS A 39 -19.91 -8.27 -4.83
N TYR A 40 -19.34 -7.06 -4.85
CA TYR A 40 -18.50 -6.55 -3.77
C TYR A 40 -18.89 -5.14 -3.31
N SER A 41 -20.19 -4.78 -3.42
CA SER A 41 -20.67 -3.46 -3.03
C SER A 41 -20.32 -3.11 -1.59
N ASN A 42 -20.54 -4.03 -0.66
CA ASN A 42 -20.26 -3.83 0.76
C ASN A 42 -18.75 -3.82 1.09
N GLN A 43 -17.92 -4.52 0.31
CA GLN A 43 -16.50 -4.65 0.57
C GLN A 43 -15.66 -3.59 -0.15
N ILE A 44 -16.15 -3.08 -1.30
CA ILE A 44 -15.37 -2.18 -2.16
C ILE A 44 -16.12 -0.87 -2.41
N ILE A 45 -17.35 -0.93 -2.97
CA ILE A 45 -18.03 0.26 -3.50
C ILE A 45 -18.38 1.24 -2.38
N TYR A 46 -19.08 0.79 -1.35
CA TYR A 46 -19.49 1.66 -0.25
C TYR A 46 -18.31 2.15 0.59
N PRO A 47 -17.36 1.29 1.02
CA PRO A 47 -16.23 1.75 1.83
C PRO A 47 -15.30 2.73 1.08
N LEU A 48 -15.15 2.59 -0.24
CA LEU A 48 -14.39 3.53 -1.07
C LEU A 48 -15.21 4.74 -1.53
N ASN A 49 -16.48 4.85 -1.10
CA ASN A 49 -17.41 5.93 -1.50
C ASN A 49 -17.48 6.13 -3.02
N LEU A 50 -17.72 5.02 -3.76
CA LEU A 50 -17.74 5.02 -5.23
C LEU A 50 -19.17 5.07 -5.80
N GLU A 51 -20.20 4.79 -4.99
CA GLU A 51 -21.58 4.81 -5.45
C GLU A 51 -22.00 6.17 -6.05
N PRO A 52 -21.67 7.33 -5.42
CA PRO A 52 -22.00 8.63 -5.98
C PRO A 52 -21.33 8.93 -7.33
N LEU A 53 -20.22 8.23 -7.63
CA LEU A 53 -19.43 8.41 -8.84
C LEU A 53 -19.88 7.51 -9.98
N SER A 54 -20.86 6.62 -9.77
CA SER A 54 -21.22 5.55 -10.68
C SER A 54 -21.52 6.01 -12.12
N LEU A 55 -22.17 7.16 -12.27
CA LEU A 55 -22.54 7.74 -13.58
C LEU A 55 -21.55 8.77 -14.11
N ASN A 56 -20.48 9.05 -13.40
CA ASN A 56 -19.41 9.93 -13.87
C ASN A 56 -18.49 9.18 -14.83
N LYS A 57 -17.91 9.91 -15.77
CA LYS A 57 -16.85 9.40 -16.64
C LYS A 57 -15.50 9.48 -15.93
N LEU A 58 -14.57 8.59 -16.27
CA LEU A 58 -13.24 8.58 -15.66
C LEU A 58 -12.47 9.89 -15.83
N ASN A 59 -12.68 10.61 -16.93
CA ASN A 59 -12.04 11.90 -17.21
C ASN A 59 -12.67 13.09 -16.43
N GLU A 60 -13.81 12.87 -15.78
CA GLU A 60 -14.47 13.88 -14.94
C GLU A 60 -14.05 13.78 -13.45
N LEU A 61 -13.32 12.72 -13.09
CA LEU A 61 -12.93 12.42 -11.72
C LEU A 61 -11.71 13.24 -11.28
N SER A 62 -11.71 13.66 -10.03
CA SER A 62 -10.50 14.15 -9.36
C SER A 62 -9.44 13.04 -9.23
N GLY A 63 -8.17 13.43 -8.99
CA GLY A 63 -7.09 12.45 -8.83
C GLY A 63 -7.36 11.42 -7.73
N GLY A 64 -7.91 11.83 -6.60
CA GLY A 64 -8.26 10.91 -5.51
C GLY A 64 -9.44 9.99 -5.82
N GLU A 65 -10.45 10.48 -6.55
CA GLU A 65 -11.57 9.65 -7.02
C GLU A 65 -11.11 8.62 -8.04
N LEU A 66 -10.31 9.05 -9.03
CA LEU A 66 -9.75 8.16 -10.04
C LEU A 66 -8.86 7.08 -9.39
N GLN A 67 -8.08 7.45 -8.36
CA GLN A 67 -7.27 6.51 -7.59
C GLN A 67 -8.12 5.45 -6.90
N ARG A 68 -9.22 5.83 -6.23
CA ARG A 68 -10.15 4.88 -5.61
C ARG A 68 -10.80 3.95 -6.63
N VAL A 69 -11.18 4.48 -7.81
CA VAL A 69 -11.69 3.66 -8.92
C VAL A 69 -10.63 2.68 -9.43
N ALA A 70 -9.38 3.11 -9.59
CA ALA A 70 -8.28 2.25 -10.03
C ALA A 70 -8.03 1.08 -9.06
N ILE A 71 -8.08 1.36 -7.75
CA ILE A 71 -7.93 0.33 -6.72
C ILE A 71 -9.11 -0.64 -6.76
N ALA A 72 -10.34 -0.15 -6.82
CA ALA A 72 -11.54 -0.98 -6.92
C ALA A 72 -11.51 -1.86 -8.18
N HIS A 73 -11.05 -1.32 -9.31
CA HIS A 73 -10.87 -2.07 -10.56
C HIS A 73 -9.84 -3.19 -10.42
N CYS A 74 -8.75 -2.95 -9.72
CA CYS A 74 -7.76 -3.98 -9.43
C CYS A 74 -8.34 -5.06 -8.51
N LEU A 75 -8.96 -4.68 -7.40
CA LEU A 75 -9.48 -5.61 -6.40
C LEU A 75 -10.64 -6.47 -6.91
N GLN A 76 -11.50 -5.96 -7.81
CA GLN A 76 -12.64 -6.74 -8.34
C GLN A 76 -12.24 -7.95 -9.19
N GLN A 77 -10.99 -8.01 -9.65
CA GLN A 77 -10.50 -9.10 -10.49
C GLN A 77 -10.36 -10.40 -9.69
N ASP A 78 -10.51 -11.52 -10.37
CA ASP A 78 -10.21 -12.82 -9.80
C ASP A 78 -8.69 -13.08 -9.90
N ALA A 79 -7.97 -12.86 -8.80
CA ALA A 79 -6.53 -12.96 -8.74
C ALA A 79 -6.07 -13.63 -7.45
N ALA A 80 -4.95 -14.34 -7.50
CA ALA A 80 -4.25 -14.89 -6.34
C ALA A 80 -3.19 -13.91 -5.80
N LEU A 81 -2.77 -12.95 -6.63
CA LEU A 81 -1.83 -11.90 -6.25
C LEU A 81 -2.30 -10.55 -6.80
N TYR A 82 -2.43 -9.58 -5.91
CA TYR A 82 -2.71 -8.18 -6.24
C TYR A 82 -1.42 -7.37 -6.17
N LEU A 83 -1.08 -6.69 -7.26
CA LEU A 83 0.06 -5.77 -7.32
C LEU A 83 -0.49 -4.34 -7.35
N LEU A 84 -0.14 -3.54 -6.34
CA LEU A 84 -0.59 -2.14 -6.24
C LEU A 84 0.63 -1.22 -6.18
N ASP A 85 0.70 -0.31 -7.14
CA ASP A 85 1.76 0.68 -7.24
C ASP A 85 1.25 2.04 -6.75
N GLU A 86 1.83 2.53 -5.64
CA GLU A 86 1.47 3.75 -4.92
C GLU A 86 -0.05 3.93 -4.71
N PRO A 87 -0.73 2.97 -4.04
CA PRO A 87 -2.18 3.09 -3.83
C PRO A 87 -2.57 4.25 -2.90
N SER A 88 -1.67 4.75 -2.05
CA SER A 88 -1.94 5.88 -1.16
C SER A 88 -1.88 7.26 -1.85
N ALA A 89 -1.40 7.33 -3.10
CA ALA A 89 -1.26 8.59 -3.84
C ALA A 89 -2.61 9.31 -3.98
N TYR A 90 -2.58 10.65 -3.93
CA TYR A 90 -3.75 11.55 -4.03
C TYR A 90 -4.81 11.39 -2.94
N LEU A 91 -4.57 10.59 -1.90
CA LEU A 91 -5.48 10.38 -0.78
C LEU A 91 -5.01 11.16 0.45
N ASP A 92 -5.94 11.67 1.22
CA ASP A 92 -5.65 12.27 2.52
C ASP A 92 -5.38 11.19 3.59
N SER A 93 -4.94 11.60 4.78
CA SER A 93 -4.53 10.68 5.84
C SER A 93 -5.65 9.77 6.33
N GLU A 94 -6.91 10.25 6.34
CA GLU A 94 -8.06 9.45 6.75
C GLU A 94 -8.40 8.42 5.68
N GLN A 95 -8.43 8.84 4.42
CA GLN A 95 -8.67 7.97 3.27
C GLN A 95 -7.62 6.85 3.17
N ARG A 96 -6.34 7.15 3.47
CA ARG A 96 -5.27 6.12 3.51
C ARG A 96 -5.52 5.05 4.55
N LEU A 97 -5.95 5.43 5.76
CA LEU A 97 -6.30 4.47 6.82
C LEU A 97 -7.48 3.58 6.43
N VAL A 98 -8.53 4.18 5.88
CA VAL A 98 -9.69 3.44 5.38
C VAL A 98 -9.27 2.49 4.26
N LEU A 99 -8.46 2.97 3.31
CA LEU A 99 -7.96 2.17 2.20
C LEU A 99 -7.13 0.98 2.67
N SER A 100 -6.20 1.18 3.63
CA SER A 100 -5.37 0.10 4.14
C SER A 100 -6.22 -1.04 4.70
N LYS A 101 -7.27 -0.70 5.46
CA LYS A 101 -8.21 -1.68 5.99
C LYS A 101 -8.98 -2.40 4.88
N ILE A 102 -9.51 -1.66 3.90
CA ILE A 102 -10.27 -2.25 2.79
C ILE A 102 -9.42 -3.26 2.02
N ILE A 103 -8.18 -2.92 1.69
CA ILE A 103 -7.28 -3.82 0.96
C ILE A 103 -7.00 -5.08 1.79
N ARG A 104 -6.65 -4.94 3.08
CA ARG A 104 -6.38 -6.08 3.96
C ARG A 104 -7.59 -7.01 4.06
N ASP A 105 -8.74 -6.46 4.44
CA ASP A 105 -9.98 -7.23 4.63
C ASP A 105 -10.40 -7.95 3.33
N PHE A 106 -10.23 -7.29 2.18
CA PHE A 106 -10.59 -7.87 0.89
C PHE A 106 -9.63 -8.96 0.44
N VAL A 107 -8.32 -8.75 0.59
CA VAL A 107 -7.29 -9.74 0.26
C VAL A 107 -7.43 -10.99 1.13
N GLU A 108 -7.70 -10.80 2.42
CA GLU A 108 -8.00 -11.89 3.36
C GLU A 108 -9.27 -12.64 2.97
N LEU A 109 -10.37 -11.93 2.67
CA LEU A 109 -11.63 -12.52 2.20
C LEU A 109 -11.42 -13.40 0.96
N LYS A 110 -10.52 -12.99 0.06
CA LYS A 110 -10.19 -13.72 -1.18
C LYS A 110 -9.22 -14.87 -0.96
N GLY A 111 -8.60 -15.00 0.21
CA GLY A 111 -7.50 -15.93 0.45
C GLY A 111 -6.31 -15.69 -0.49
N ALA A 112 -6.10 -14.43 -0.87
CA ALA A 112 -5.07 -13.99 -1.81
C ALA A 112 -3.90 -13.32 -1.10
N SER A 113 -2.92 -12.87 -1.86
CA SER A 113 -1.80 -12.05 -1.37
C SER A 113 -1.78 -10.71 -2.09
N ALA A 114 -1.21 -9.69 -1.44
CA ALA A 114 -0.95 -8.41 -2.08
C ALA A 114 0.53 -8.04 -1.97
N LEU A 115 1.10 -7.50 -3.04
CA LEU A 115 2.40 -6.85 -3.06
C LEU A 115 2.17 -5.37 -3.37
N ILE A 116 2.58 -4.52 -2.44
CA ILE A 116 2.28 -3.09 -2.49
C ILE A 116 3.59 -2.32 -2.45
N VAL A 117 3.77 -1.41 -3.39
CA VAL A 117 4.86 -0.44 -3.39
C VAL A 117 4.27 0.91 -3.01
N ASP A 118 4.79 1.51 -1.95
CA ASP A 118 4.34 2.84 -1.51
C ASP A 118 5.49 3.55 -0.80
N HIS A 119 5.48 4.88 -0.83
CA HIS A 119 6.46 5.73 -0.16
C HIS A 119 5.93 6.34 1.14
N ASP A 120 4.65 6.19 1.45
CA ASP A 120 4.07 6.64 2.71
C ASP A 120 4.29 5.59 3.81
N LEU A 121 5.22 5.91 4.72
CA LEU A 121 5.59 5.00 5.81
C LEU A 121 4.43 4.68 6.76
N LEU A 122 3.49 5.60 6.94
CA LEU A 122 2.31 5.37 7.78
C LEU A 122 1.39 4.36 7.11
N PHE A 123 1.16 4.54 5.82
CA PHE A 123 0.35 3.60 5.04
C PHE A 123 0.99 2.21 5.03
N VAL A 124 2.30 2.12 4.78
CA VAL A 124 3.06 0.86 4.82
C VAL A 124 2.93 0.19 6.19
N ASP A 125 3.08 0.94 7.28
CA ASP A 125 2.94 0.43 8.65
C ASP A 125 1.55 -0.17 8.94
N TYR A 126 0.49 0.43 8.39
CA TYR A 126 -0.88 -0.06 8.60
C TYR A 126 -1.27 -1.25 7.71
N ILE A 127 -0.72 -1.32 6.50
CA ILE A 127 -1.18 -2.30 5.50
C ILE A 127 -0.36 -3.57 5.49
N SER A 128 0.91 -3.53 5.91
CA SER A 128 1.85 -4.63 5.71
C SER A 128 1.86 -5.63 6.87
N ASP A 129 1.96 -6.92 6.53
CA ASP A 129 2.32 -7.98 7.47
C ASP A 129 3.83 -8.26 7.40
N LYS A 130 4.44 -8.09 6.22
CA LYS A 130 5.87 -8.28 5.98
C LYS A 130 6.41 -7.21 5.05
N LEU A 131 7.70 -6.97 5.12
CA LEU A 131 8.39 -6.00 4.29
C LEU A 131 9.44 -6.66 3.40
N ILE A 132 9.51 -6.14 2.17
CA ILE A 132 10.61 -6.37 1.24
C ILE A 132 11.33 -5.03 1.10
N VAL A 133 12.65 -5.03 1.29
CA VAL A 133 13.47 -3.83 1.22
C VAL A 133 14.32 -3.87 -0.04
N PHE A 134 14.34 -2.75 -0.76
CA PHE A 134 15.24 -2.53 -1.89
C PHE A 134 16.47 -1.79 -1.38
N GLU A 135 17.63 -2.40 -1.53
CA GLU A 135 18.92 -1.80 -1.18
C GLU A 135 19.77 -1.62 -2.44
N GLY A 136 20.61 -0.61 -2.47
CA GLY A 136 21.57 -0.44 -3.57
C GLY A 136 21.90 1.01 -3.88
N LYS A 137 22.60 1.18 -4.98
CA LYS A 137 22.98 2.52 -5.49
C LYS A 137 22.06 2.89 -6.64
N PRO A 138 21.31 4.00 -6.55
CA PRO A 138 20.40 4.42 -7.60
C PRO A 138 21.06 4.39 -8.99
N ALA A 139 20.37 3.82 -9.97
CA ALA A 139 20.79 3.67 -11.36
C ALA A 139 22.06 2.82 -11.62
N ILE A 140 22.62 2.15 -10.60
CA ILE A 140 23.83 1.32 -10.71
C ILE A 140 23.51 -0.13 -10.40
N GLU A 141 23.03 -0.41 -9.19
CA GLU A 141 22.73 -1.74 -8.72
C GLU A 141 21.58 -1.71 -7.70
N GLY A 142 20.75 -2.72 -7.68
CA GLY A 142 19.68 -2.89 -6.71
C GLY A 142 19.54 -4.34 -6.30
N ASN A 143 19.45 -4.59 -5.00
CA ASN A 143 19.19 -5.88 -4.43
C ASN A 143 17.84 -5.87 -3.69
N ILE A 144 17.14 -6.97 -3.78
CA ILE A 144 15.89 -7.18 -3.05
C ILE A 144 16.20 -8.11 -1.90
N ILE A 145 15.87 -7.69 -0.68
CA ILE A 145 16.06 -8.47 0.53
C ILE A 145 14.75 -8.59 1.30
N GLY A 146 14.55 -9.74 1.93
CA GLY A 146 13.34 -10.10 2.65
C GLY A 146 12.66 -11.35 2.07
N PRO A 147 11.39 -11.62 2.40
CA PRO A 147 10.54 -10.79 3.26
C PRO A 147 10.94 -10.83 4.73
N PHE A 148 10.86 -9.69 5.40
CA PHE A 148 11.13 -9.52 6.82
C PHE A 148 9.83 -9.35 7.61
N GLU A 149 9.84 -9.67 8.89
CA GLU A 149 8.81 -9.20 9.82
C GLU A 149 8.86 -7.66 9.93
N MET A 150 7.75 -7.04 10.30
CA MET A 150 7.60 -5.57 10.27
C MET A 150 8.69 -4.84 11.07
N GLU A 151 9.00 -5.29 12.29
CA GLU A 151 10.03 -4.66 13.12
C GLU A 151 11.41 -4.73 12.47
N GLU A 152 11.79 -5.89 11.96
CA GLU A 152 13.10 -6.10 11.33
C GLU A 152 13.22 -5.28 10.04
N GLY A 153 12.24 -5.39 9.16
CA GLY A 153 12.22 -4.68 7.88
C GLY A 153 12.20 -3.17 8.04
N MET A 154 11.38 -2.65 8.96
CA MET A 154 11.32 -1.22 9.26
C MET A 154 12.61 -0.71 9.89
N ASN A 155 13.20 -1.44 10.83
CA ASN A 155 14.51 -1.07 11.39
C ASN A 155 15.59 -0.97 10.33
N LYS A 156 15.61 -1.93 9.39
CA LYS A 156 16.59 -1.95 8.31
C LYS A 156 16.42 -0.76 7.38
N PHE A 157 15.23 -0.52 6.91
CA PHE A 157 14.89 0.60 6.02
C PHE A 157 15.15 1.97 6.67
N LEU A 158 14.67 2.17 7.91
CA LEU A 158 14.83 3.44 8.63
C LEU A 158 16.29 3.73 9.02
N LYS A 159 17.10 2.69 9.22
CA LYS A 159 18.53 2.83 9.46
C LYS A 159 19.25 3.41 8.24
N GLU A 160 18.91 3.01 7.04
CA GLU A 160 19.49 3.60 5.82
C GLU A 160 19.13 5.08 5.68
N LEU A 161 17.90 5.44 6.00
CA LEU A 161 17.43 6.82 5.96
C LEU A 161 17.92 7.67 7.15
N GLN A 162 18.52 7.06 8.18
CA GLN A 162 18.92 7.72 9.44
C GLN A 162 17.73 8.41 10.16
N ILE A 163 16.53 7.87 10.00
CA ILE A 163 15.28 8.36 10.59
C ILE A 163 14.83 7.39 11.66
N THR A 164 14.35 7.91 12.80
CA THR A 164 13.74 7.08 13.85
C THR A 164 12.24 7.34 13.95
N LEU A 165 11.48 6.26 14.11
CA LEU A 165 10.03 6.28 14.32
C LEU A 165 9.68 5.85 15.74
N ARG A 166 8.62 6.44 16.28
CA ARG A 166 7.96 5.99 17.49
C ARG A 166 6.46 5.86 17.27
N ARG A 167 5.78 5.08 18.09
CA ARG A 167 4.32 5.15 18.21
C ARG A 167 3.94 6.18 19.27
N ASP A 168 2.98 7.00 18.94
CA ASP A 168 2.40 7.96 19.86
C ASP A 168 1.64 7.22 20.97
N ALA A 169 1.89 7.59 22.24
CA ALA A 169 1.35 6.86 23.40
C ALA A 169 -0.19 6.94 23.51
N GLU A 170 -0.80 8.02 22.99
CA GLU A 170 -2.25 8.22 23.10
C GLU A 170 -2.99 7.68 21.88
N THR A 171 -2.45 7.90 20.69
CA THR A 171 -3.12 7.59 19.41
C THR A 171 -2.62 6.31 18.77
N ASN A 172 -1.55 5.72 19.28
CA ASN A 172 -0.82 4.59 18.69
C ASN A 172 -0.37 4.80 17.23
N ARG A 173 -0.35 6.05 16.77
CA ARG A 173 0.05 6.41 15.41
C ARG A 173 1.58 6.49 15.32
N PRO A 174 2.17 5.97 14.24
CA PRO A 174 3.59 6.18 13.97
C PRO A 174 3.90 7.67 13.82
N ARG A 175 4.98 8.12 14.43
CA ARG A 175 5.50 9.50 14.32
C ARG A 175 7.00 9.48 14.12
N VAL A 176 7.47 10.30 13.19
CA VAL A 176 8.91 10.56 13.02
C VAL A 176 9.42 11.36 14.21
N ASN A 177 10.53 10.93 14.79
CA ASN A 177 11.20 11.74 15.81
C ASN A 177 11.86 12.96 15.17
N LYS A 178 11.87 14.07 15.91
CA LYS A 178 12.66 15.23 15.48
C LYS A 178 14.14 14.85 15.46
N LEU A 179 14.81 15.17 14.37
CA LEU A 179 16.24 14.92 14.19
C LEU A 179 17.03 15.48 15.39
N ASP A 180 17.98 14.71 15.88
CA ASP A 180 18.82 15.01 17.05
C ASP A 180 18.08 15.26 18.37
N SER A 181 16.80 14.92 18.44
CA SER A 181 16.09 14.90 19.72
C SER A 181 16.67 13.83 20.64
N ARG A 182 16.42 13.95 21.96
CA ARG A 182 16.87 12.96 22.93
C ARG A 182 16.44 11.54 22.52
N LEU A 183 15.18 11.37 22.15
CA LEU A 183 14.62 10.07 21.76
C LEU A 183 15.26 9.54 20.46
N ASP A 184 15.49 10.41 19.48
CA ASP A 184 16.15 10.04 18.22
C ASP A 184 17.56 9.50 18.47
N ARG A 185 18.35 10.20 19.31
CA ARG A 185 19.71 9.77 19.68
C ARG A 185 19.70 8.44 20.43
N GLU A 186 18.84 8.31 21.47
CA GLU A 186 18.73 7.08 22.26
C GLU A 186 18.35 5.87 21.40
N GLN A 187 17.44 6.04 20.43
CA GLN A 187 17.05 4.97 19.51
C GLN A 187 18.20 4.58 18.55
N LYS A 188 18.91 5.56 18.00
CA LYS A 188 20.08 5.33 17.12
C LYS A 188 21.21 4.60 17.86
N GLU A 189 21.53 5.02 19.07
CA GLU A 189 22.54 4.37 19.93
C GLU A 189 22.20 2.90 20.21
N LYS A 190 20.91 2.59 20.40
CA LYS A 190 20.42 1.21 20.63
C LYS A 190 20.26 0.41 19.34
N GLY A 191 20.42 1.04 18.15
CA GLY A 191 20.16 0.41 16.87
C GLY A 191 18.68 0.09 16.60
N LYS A 192 17.76 0.70 17.37
CA LYS A 192 16.30 0.51 17.25
C LYS A 192 15.66 1.74 16.61
N TYR A 193 15.60 1.76 15.29
CA TYR A 193 15.05 2.87 14.52
C TYR A 193 13.52 2.88 14.48
N TYR A 194 12.90 1.68 14.59
CA TYR A 194 11.46 1.49 14.66
C TYR A 194 11.09 0.98 16.06
N TYR A 195 10.18 1.69 16.74
CA TYR A 195 9.76 1.34 18.09
C TYR A 195 8.30 0.86 18.07
N VAL A 196 8.09 -0.40 18.37
CA VAL A 196 6.78 -0.97 18.68
C VAL A 196 6.66 -1.06 20.19
N TRP A 197 5.63 -0.42 20.76
CA TRP A 197 5.31 -0.65 22.17
C TRP A 197 4.81 -2.08 22.32
N GLU A 198 5.51 -2.90 23.06
CA GLU A 198 4.93 -4.13 23.57
C GLU A 198 3.90 -3.70 24.63
N PHE A 199 2.64 -3.99 24.37
CA PHE A 199 1.62 -3.87 25.40
C PHE A 199 1.89 -4.99 26.41
N ASN A 200 2.37 -4.62 27.61
CA ASN A 200 2.35 -5.48 28.79
C ASN A 200 0.94 -5.52 29.38
#